data_d92807d4ec55fee4ba0eb98f2adc13b8
#
_entry.id   d92807d4ec55fee4ba0eb98f2adc13b8
#
_cell.length_a   1.000
_cell.length_b   1.000
_cell.length_c   1.000
_cell.angle_alpha   90.00
_cell.angle_beta   90.00
_cell.angle_gamma   90.00
#
_symmetry.space_group_name_H-M   'P 1'
#
loop_
_entity.id
_entity.type
_entity.pdbx_description
1 polymer ?
#
loop_
_entity_poly.entity_id
_entity_poly.type
_entity_poly.pdbx_seq_one_letter_code
_entity_poly.pdbx_strand_id
1 'polypeptide(L)'
;MLCGLFVVGGATASAAGKKPMDKEKAVNGLHDSFLFDKEDLGELFDSGISYMELKKLCLHAYAAKKPVKEVAQLRDKYVWTRVDYLLGLTPEKLARAEHEYKVDRIHRLFGLDKKLVDKYMRMGYASHQVKRAIFLARHCDKSVEELLAMKTRQQKWGDICEQLGLPRDACMK
;
A
#
# COMPACT_ATOMS: atom_id res chain seq x y z
N MET A 1 38.37 -47.06 -25.01
CA MET A 1 37.07 -46.65 -24.42
C MET A 1 37.33 -45.39 -23.58
N LEU A 2 37.01 -44.21 -24.12
CA LEU A 2 37.18 -42.94 -23.44
C LEU A 2 35.78 -42.44 -22.99
N CYS A 3 35.56 -42.37 -21.67
CA CYS A 3 34.40 -41.73 -21.09
C CYS A 3 34.62 -40.23 -21.05
N GLY A 4 33.84 -39.48 -21.84
CA GLY A 4 33.82 -38.02 -21.79
C GLY A 4 32.87 -37.54 -20.67
N LEU A 5 33.44 -36.81 -19.71
CA LEU A 5 32.64 -36.04 -18.71
C LEU A 5 32.10 -34.77 -19.35
N PHE A 6 30.79 -34.67 -19.48
CA PHE A 6 30.11 -33.40 -19.80
C PHE A 6 29.91 -32.62 -18.50
N VAL A 7 30.68 -31.55 -18.32
CA VAL A 7 30.43 -30.56 -17.27
C VAL A 7 29.38 -29.57 -17.80
N VAL A 8 28.16 -29.68 -17.32
CA VAL A 8 27.11 -28.70 -17.56
C VAL A 8 27.35 -27.52 -16.61
N GLY A 9 27.95 -26.48 -17.13
CA GLY A 9 28.07 -25.19 -16.43
C GLY A 9 26.71 -24.53 -16.29
N GLY A 10 26.06 -24.67 -15.12
CA GLY A 10 24.87 -23.94 -14.77
C GLY A 10 25.22 -22.46 -14.53
N ALA A 11 24.88 -21.59 -15.48
CA ALA A 11 24.93 -20.15 -15.25
C ALA A 11 23.79 -19.77 -14.29
N THR A 12 24.15 -19.54 -13.02
CA THR A 12 23.26 -18.92 -12.05
C THR A 12 23.09 -17.45 -12.43
N ALA A 13 21.96 -17.12 -13.06
CA ALA A 13 21.55 -15.73 -13.26
C ALA A 13 21.38 -15.07 -11.89
N SER A 14 22.32 -14.19 -11.56
CA SER A 14 22.25 -13.33 -10.38
C SER A 14 21.04 -12.42 -10.51
N ALA A 15 19.97 -12.74 -9.83
CA ALA A 15 18.85 -11.84 -9.65
C ALA A 15 19.34 -10.61 -8.89
N ALA A 16 19.39 -9.45 -9.56
CA ALA A 16 19.76 -8.19 -8.96
C ALA A 16 18.92 -7.94 -7.71
N GLY A 17 19.56 -8.04 -6.55
CA GLY A 17 18.92 -8.09 -5.25
C GLY A 17 18.18 -6.80 -4.95
N LYS A 18 16.84 -6.85 -4.96
CA LYS A 18 16.05 -5.87 -4.23
C LYS A 18 16.45 -5.98 -2.76
N LYS A 19 16.91 -4.87 -2.17
CA LYS A 19 17.22 -4.78 -0.74
C LYS A 19 16.03 -5.36 0.04
N PRO A 20 16.24 -6.31 0.98
CA PRO A 20 15.14 -6.89 1.73
C PRO A 20 14.34 -5.77 2.41
N MET A 21 13.02 -5.92 2.41
CA MET A 21 12.13 -4.97 3.07
C MET A 21 12.45 -4.95 4.56
N ASP A 22 12.67 -3.77 5.11
CA ASP A 22 12.85 -3.57 6.54
C ASP A 22 11.56 -3.97 7.28
N LYS A 23 11.68 -4.87 8.26
CA LYS A 23 10.55 -5.41 9.03
C LYS A 23 9.77 -4.31 9.73
N GLU A 24 10.46 -3.43 10.45
CA GLU A 24 9.82 -2.37 11.22
C GLU A 24 9.03 -1.44 10.31
N LYS A 25 9.61 -1.05 9.20
CA LYS A 25 8.95 -0.23 8.17
C LYS A 25 7.73 -0.93 7.57
N ALA A 26 7.84 -2.23 7.30
CA ALA A 26 6.74 -3.04 6.76
C ALA A 26 5.57 -3.14 7.74
N VAL A 27 5.85 -3.52 8.99
CA VAL A 27 4.87 -3.67 10.07
C VAL A 27 4.19 -2.34 10.38
N ASN A 28 4.97 -1.27 10.59
CA ASN A 28 4.42 0.06 10.85
C ASN A 28 3.52 0.54 9.70
N GLY A 29 3.94 0.35 8.45
CA GLY A 29 3.14 0.74 7.28
C GLY A 29 1.81 0.00 7.14
N LEU A 30 1.78 -1.30 7.51
CA LEU A 30 0.56 -2.11 7.51
C LEU A 30 -0.35 -1.76 8.70
N HIS A 31 0.22 -1.57 9.88
CA HIS A 31 -0.49 -1.08 11.06
C HIS A 31 -1.17 0.27 10.77
N ASP A 32 -0.43 1.23 10.26
CA ASP A 32 -0.97 2.56 9.90
C ASP A 32 -2.07 2.48 8.83
N SER A 33 -2.05 1.45 7.98
CA SER A 33 -3.04 1.28 6.94
C SER A 33 -4.33 0.63 7.45
N PHE A 34 -4.21 -0.45 8.21
CA PHE A 34 -5.32 -1.35 8.54
C PHE A 34 -5.69 -1.41 10.03
N LEU A 35 -4.85 -0.84 10.91
CA LEU A 35 -4.99 -0.87 12.37
C LEU A 35 -4.91 -2.28 13.00
N PHE A 36 -4.31 -3.24 12.31
CA PHE A 36 -4.01 -4.52 12.93
C PHE A 36 -2.85 -4.38 13.93
N ASP A 37 -2.84 -5.26 14.92
CA ASP A 37 -1.80 -5.28 15.94
C ASP A 37 -0.40 -5.48 15.32
N LYS A 38 0.60 -4.76 15.84
CA LYS A 38 1.97 -4.83 15.32
C LYS A 38 2.66 -6.14 15.65
N GLU A 39 2.32 -6.75 16.77
CA GLU A 39 2.86 -8.05 17.18
C GLU A 39 2.36 -9.13 16.24
N ASP A 40 1.06 -9.18 15.95
CA ASP A 40 0.47 -10.10 14.97
C ASP A 40 1.10 -9.96 13.58
N LEU A 41 1.27 -8.73 13.11
CA LEU A 41 1.92 -8.44 11.83
C LEU A 41 3.41 -8.82 11.83
N GLY A 42 4.08 -8.60 12.95
CA GLY A 42 5.49 -8.96 13.13
C GLY A 42 5.73 -10.47 13.11
N GLU A 43 4.90 -11.24 13.81
CA GLU A 43 4.96 -12.71 13.81
C GLU A 43 4.72 -13.29 12.40
N LEU A 44 3.71 -12.77 11.69
CA LEU A 44 3.43 -13.19 10.32
C LEU A 44 4.58 -12.83 9.37
N PHE A 45 5.22 -11.69 9.55
CA PHE A 45 6.40 -11.32 8.77
C PHE A 45 7.59 -12.24 9.07
N ASP A 46 7.84 -12.57 10.34
CA ASP A 46 8.92 -13.48 10.78
C ASP A 46 8.71 -14.93 10.32
N SER A 47 7.46 -15.35 10.11
CA SER A 47 7.17 -16.66 9.52
C SER A 47 7.56 -16.78 8.04
N GLY A 48 8.12 -15.71 7.43
CA GLY A 48 8.59 -15.69 6.06
C GLY A 48 7.54 -15.29 5.03
N ILE A 49 6.38 -14.82 5.46
CA ILE A 49 5.34 -14.29 4.56
C ILE A 49 5.88 -13.01 3.89
N SER A 50 5.85 -12.96 2.55
CA SER A 50 6.30 -11.77 1.82
C SER A 50 5.45 -10.54 2.16
N TYR A 51 6.02 -9.33 2.08
CA TYR A 51 5.28 -8.10 2.32
C TYR A 51 4.00 -7.97 1.46
N MET A 52 4.08 -8.40 0.21
CA MET A 52 2.92 -8.34 -0.71
C MET A 52 1.81 -9.30 -0.28
N GLU A 53 2.16 -10.49 0.15
CA GLU A 53 1.21 -11.48 0.66
C GLU A 53 0.63 -11.01 2.00
N LEU A 54 1.45 -10.49 2.90
CA LEU A 54 0.99 -9.94 4.19
C LEU A 54 0.04 -8.75 3.98
N LYS A 55 0.33 -7.86 3.03
CA LYS A 55 -0.58 -6.77 2.66
C LYS A 55 -1.92 -7.30 2.12
N LYS A 56 -1.88 -8.38 1.33
CA LYS A 56 -3.09 -9.02 0.82
C LYS A 56 -3.90 -9.66 1.94
N LEU A 57 -3.24 -10.36 2.89
CA LEU A 57 -3.88 -10.87 4.11
C LEU A 57 -4.57 -9.75 4.90
N CYS A 58 -3.89 -8.63 5.11
CA CYS A 58 -4.48 -7.47 5.79
C CYS A 58 -5.73 -6.93 5.07
N LEU A 59 -5.70 -6.80 3.75
CA LEU A 59 -6.86 -6.34 2.99
C LEU A 59 -8.06 -7.28 3.14
N HIS A 60 -7.84 -8.60 3.06
CA HIS A 60 -8.89 -9.61 3.20
C HIS A 60 -9.44 -9.62 4.63
N ALA A 61 -8.57 -9.55 5.63
CA ALA A 61 -8.95 -9.46 7.04
C ALA A 61 -9.78 -8.19 7.33
N TYR A 62 -9.36 -7.05 6.80
CA TYR A 62 -10.09 -5.80 6.89
C TYR A 62 -11.47 -5.89 6.23
N ALA A 63 -11.55 -6.43 5.01
CA ALA A 63 -12.79 -6.60 4.27
C ALA A 63 -13.78 -7.57 4.95
N ALA A 64 -13.26 -8.64 5.54
CA ALA A 64 -14.05 -9.65 6.25
C ALA A 64 -14.34 -9.27 7.71
N LYS A 65 -13.74 -8.20 8.24
CA LYS A 65 -13.78 -7.80 9.66
C LYS A 65 -13.31 -8.92 10.59
N LYS A 66 -12.19 -9.57 10.23
CA LYS A 66 -11.60 -10.68 10.95
C LYS A 66 -10.18 -10.37 11.39
N PRO A 67 -9.65 -11.03 12.45
CA PRO A 67 -8.23 -10.96 12.79
C PRO A 67 -7.34 -11.40 11.62
N VAL A 68 -6.21 -10.74 11.42
CA VAL A 68 -5.29 -11.06 10.32
C VAL A 68 -4.73 -12.49 10.43
N LYS A 69 -4.47 -12.98 11.65
CA LYS A 69 -4.03 -14.36 11.91
C LYS A 69 -5.07 -15.41 11.50
N GLU A 70 -6.37 -15.14 11.68
CA GLU A 70 -7.44 -16.05 11.24
C GLU A 70 -7.41 -16.20 9.71
N VAL A 71 -7.23 -15.11 8.98
CA VAL A 71 -7.13 -15.14 7.51
C VAL A 71 -5.83 -15.82 7.07
N ALA A 72 -4.72 -15.62 7.77
CA ALA A 72 -3.46 -16.31 7.52
C ALA A 72 -3.61 -17.82 7.68
N GLN A 73 -4.26 -18.31 8.74
CA GLN A 73 -4.55 -19.73 8.95
C GLN A 73 -5.43 -20.35 7.84
N LEU A 74 -6.38 -19.58 7.29
CA LEU A 74 -7.15 -20.04 6.13
C LEU A 74 -6.27 -20.12 4.89
N ARG A 75 -5.39 -19.12 4.70
CA ARG A 75 -4.49 -19.05 3.54
C ARG A 75 -3.45 -20.17 3.53
N ASP A 76 -2.99 -20.61 4.69
CA ASP A 76 -2.09 -21.76 4.81
C ASP A 76 -2.74 -23.07 4.33
N LYS A 77 -4.05 -23.19 4.49
CA LYS A 77 -4.81 -24.40 4.12
C LYS A 77 -5.41 -24.33 2.72
N TYR A 78 -5.67 -23.14 2.20
CA TYR A 78 -6.46 -22.96 0.99
C TYR A 78 -5.87 -21.93 0.04
N VAL A 79 -6.13 -22.06 -1.24
CA VAL A 79 -5.86 -21.04 -2.26
C VAL A 79 -6.79 -19.83 -2.08
N TRP A 80 -6.39 -18.66 -2.58
CA TRP A 80 -7.14 -17.40 -2.38
C TRP A 80 -8.60 -17.47 -2.79
N THR A 81 -8.94 -18.10 -3.90
CA THR A 81 -10.34 -18.25 -4.34
C THR A 81 -11.21 -18.98 -3.31
N ARG A 82 -10.64 -19.97 -2.62
CA ARG A 82 -11.35 -20.67 -1.54
C ARG A 82 -11.41 -19.84 -0.27
N VAL A 83 -10.37 -19.08 0.06
CA VAL A 83 -10.36 -18.14 1.19
C VAL A 83 -11.45 -17.07 0.98
N ASP A 84 -11.52 -16.47 -0.21
CA ASP A 84 -12.55 -15.48 -0.54
C ASP A 84 -13.97 -16.04 -0.36
N TYR A 85 -14.18 -17.25 -0.86
CA TYR A 85 -15.48 -17.93 -0.68
C TYR A 85 -15.81 -18.15 0.80
N LEU A 86 -14.88 -18.65 1.61
CA LEU A 86 -15.09 -18.90 3.04
C LEU A 86 -15.33 -17.62 3.84
N LEU A 87 -14.73 -16.51 3.43
CA LEU A 87 -14.88 -15.20 4.04
C LEU A 87 -16.09 -14.40 3.47
N GLY A 88 -16.78 -14.96 2.45
CA GLY A 88 -17.88 -14.29 1.75
C GLY A 88 -17.46 -13.00 1.05
N LEU A 89 -16.19 -12.95 0.57
CA LEU A 89 -15.62 -11.83 -0.15
C LEU A 89 -15.86 -11.98 -1.65
N THR A 90 -16.21 -10.85 -2.28
CA THR A 90 -16.31 -10.71 -3.73
C THR A 90 -15.30 -9.66 -4.20
N PRO A 91 -14.97 -9.61 -5.50
CA PRO A 91 -14.11 -8.56 -6.04
C PRO A 91 -14.60 -7.14 -5.68
N GLU A 92 -15.91 -6.91 -5.69
CA GLU A 92 -16.52 -5.62 -5.37
C GLU A 92 -16.35 -5.26 -3.88
N LYS A 93 -16.51 -6.27 -2.98
CA LYS A 93 -16.27 -6.07 -1.53
C LYS A 93 -14.80 -5.74 -1.26
N LEU A 94 -13.87 -6.44 -1.93
CA LEU A 94 -12.44 -6.16 -1.82
C LEU A 94 -12.08 -4.77 -2.35
N ALA A 95 -12.60 -4.38 -3.52
CA ALA A 95 -12.40 -3.06 -4.08
C ALA A 95 -12.95 -1.95 -3.16
N ARG A 96 -14.13 -2.17 -2.57
CA ARG A 96 -14.72 -1.26 -1.57
C ARG A 96 -13.82 -1.15 -0.34
N ALA A 97 -13.41 -2.27 0.23
CA ALA A 97 -12.52 -2.29 1.38
C ALA A 97 -11.18 -1.61 1.09
N GLU A 98 -10.63 -1.81 -0.12
CA GLU A 98 -9.42 -1.13 -0.55
C GLU A 98 -9.60 0.40 -0.64
N HIS A 99 -10.73 0.87 -1.10
CA HIS A 99 -11.06 2.29 -1.10
C HIS A 99 -11.22 2.82 0.34
N GLU A 100 -12.02 2.13 1.16
CA GLU A 100 -12.33 2.53 2.54
C GLU A 100 -11.07 2.65 3.41
N TYR A 101 -10.17 1.65 3.44
CA TYR A 101 -8.96 1.76 4.26
C TYR A 101 -8.05 2.90 3.83
N LYS A 102 -8.01 3.22 2.54
CA LYS A 102 -7.22 4.37 2.04
C LYS A 102 -7.80 5.70 2.50
N VAL A 103 -9.12 5.84 2.47
CA VAL A 103 -9.84 7.03 2.99
C VAL A 103 -9.60 7.16 4.49
N ASP A 104 -9.79 6.08 5.24
CA ASP A 104 -9.60 6.06 6.68
C ASP A 104 -8.16 6.39 7.08
N ARG A 105 -7.20 5.85 6.37
CA ARG A 105 -5.79 6.14 6.60
C ARG A 105 -5.47 7.62 6.39
N ILE A 106 -5.93 8.23 5.30
CA ILE A 106 -5.70 9.64 5.03
C ILE A 106 -6.37 10.50 6.11
N HIS A 107 -7.60 10.18 6.48
CA HIS A 107 -8.31 10.86 7.56
C HIS A 107 -7.51 10.83 8.87
N ARG A 108 -7.06 9.65 9.32
CA ARG A 108 -6.30 9.50 10.57
C ARG A 108 -4.95 10.23 10.56
N LEU A 109 -4.21 10.10 9.46
CA LEU A 109 -2.85 10.67 9.40
C LEU A 109 -2.85 12.19 9.20
N PHE A 110 -3.87 12.73 8.57
CA PHE A 110 -3.89 14.14 8.17
C PHE A 110 -5.05 14.95 8.75
N GLY A 111 -5.98 14.33 9.49
CA GLY A 111 -7.10 15.02 10.12
C GLY A 111 -8.12 15.62 9.14
N LEU A 112 -8.09 15.20 7.86
CA LEU A 112 -9.05 15.69 6.87
C LEU A 112 -10.38 14.93 7.00
N ASP A 113 -11.50 15.63 6.77
CA ASP A 113 -12.83 15.00 6.80
C ASP A 113 -12.93 13.81 5.83
N LYS A 114 -13.47 12.68 6.30
CA LYS A 114 -13.59 11.46 5.50
C LYS A 114 -14.39 11.65 4.22
N LYS A 115 -15.48 12.43 4.28
CA LYS A 115 -16.33 12.69 3.11
C LYS A 115 -15.58 13.46 2.04
N LEU A 116 -14.71 14.38 2.48
CA LEU A 116 -13.89 15.18 1.55
C LEU A 116 -12.81 14.30 0.89
N VAL A 117 -12.15 13.44 1.65
CA VAL A 117 -11.19 12.47 1.11
C VAL A 117 -11.86 11.51 0.13
N ASP A 118 -13.01 10.95 0.50
CA ASP A 118 -13.82 10.05 -0.35
C ASP A 118 -14.23 10.76 -1.65
N LYS A 119 -14.68 12.02 -1.56
CA LYS A 119 -15.03 12.86 -2.73
C LYS A 119 -13.85 12.93 -3.72
N TYR A 120 -12.66 13.30 -3.26
CA TYR A 120 -11.50 13.43 -4.15
C TYR A 120 -11.09 12.10 -4.77
N MET A 121 -11.12 11.02 -3.99
CA MET A 121 -10.78 9.69 -4.52
C MET A 121 -11.82 9.20 -5.54
N ARG A 122 -13.12 9.50 -5.36
CA ARG A 122 -14.18 9.21 -6.36
C ARG A 122 -14.05 10.05 -7.62
N MET A 123 -13.48 11.25 -7.53
CA MET A 123 -13.13 12.07 -8.69
C MET A 123 -11.93 11.50 -9.49
N GLY A 124 -11.36 10.37 -9.06
CA GLY A 124 -10.28 9.68 -9.75
C GLY A 124 -8.87 10.05 -9.27
N TYR A 125 -8.73 10.90 -8.25
CA TYR A 125 -7.43 11.20 -7.69
C TYR A 125 -6.92 10.02 -6.85
N ALA A 126 -5.69 9.59 -7.12
CA ALA A 126 -5.06 8.53 -6.35
C ALA A 126 -4.77 9.01 -4.91
N SER A 127 -4.82 8.10 -3.94
CA SER A 127 -4.61 8.41 -2.51
C SER A 127 -3.31 9.18 -2.23
N HIS A 128 -2.23 8.87 -2.97
CA HIS A 128 -0.96 9.59 -2.84
C HIS A 128 -1.01 11.04 -3.37
N GLN A 129 -1.87 11.32 -4.36
CA GLN A 129 -2.10 12.69 -4.86
C GLN A 129 -2.88 13.50 -3.84
N VAL A 130 -3.95 12.93 -3.28
CA VAL A 130 -4.74 13.57 -2.21
C VAL A 130 -3.85 13.88 -1.00
N LYS A 131 -3.03 12.90 -0.57
CA LYS A 131 -2.05 13.10 0.52
C LYS A 131 -1.12 14.30 0.27
N ARG A 132 -0.54 14.40 -0.92
CA ARG A 132 0.39 15.49 -1.27
C ARG A 132 -0.31 16.84 -1.34
N ALA A 133 -1.50 16.90 -1.93
CA ALA A 133 -2.28 18.14 -1.96
C ALA A 133 -2.64 18.63 -0.55
N ILE A 134 -3.03 17.72 0.36
CA ILE A 134 -3.30 18.03 1.76
C ILE A 134 -2.04 18.58 2.44
N PHE A 135 -0.90 17.95 2.21
CA PHE A 135 0.37 18.42 2.77
C PHE A 135 0.69 19.83 2.29
N LEU A 136 0.60 20.10 0.99
CA LEU A 136 0.88 21.41 0.42
C LEU A 136 -0.11 22.48 0.88
N ALA A 137 -1.39 22.17 1.00
CA ALA A 137 -2.42 23.09 1.49
C ALA A 137 -2.16 23.61 2.92
N ARG A 138 -1.33 22.92 3.70
CA ARG A 138 -0.89 23.39 5.03
C ARG A 138 0.28 24.37 4.99
N HIS A 139 0.92 24.51 3.82
CA HIS A 139 2.14 25.30 3.64
C HIS A 139 1.97 26.40 2.60
N CYS A 140 0.77 26.61 2.08
CA CYS A 140 0.45 27.67 1.11
C CYS A 140 -1.02 28.08 1.23
N ASP A 141 -1.40 29.18 0.61
CA ASP A 141 -2.77 29.74 0.65
C ASP A 141 -3.74 29.08 -0.35
N LYS A 142 -3.40 27.90 -0.86
CA LYS A 142 -4.26 27.17 -1.80
C LYS A 142 -5.02 26.04 -1.13
N SER A 143 -6.26 25.85 -1.57
CA SER A 143 -7.09 24.72 -1.16
C SER A 143 -6.57 23.39 -1.75
N VAL A 144 -6.97 22.28 -1.13
CA VAL A 144 -6.66 20.93 -1.66
C VAL A 144 -7.21 20.75 -3.08
N GLU A 145 -8.38 21.32 -3.37
CA GLU A 145 -9.01 21.25 -4.70
C GLU A 145 -8.19 21.95 -5.77
N GLU A 146 -7.72 23.17 -5.48
CA GLU A 146 -6.86 23.92 -6.40
C GLU A 146 -5.56 23.18 -6.67
N LEU A 147 -4.92 22.62 -5.63
CA LEU A 147 -3.69 21.87 -5.76
C LEU A 147 -3.86 20.57 -6.56
N LEU A 148 -4.98 19.88 -6.38
CA LEU A 148 -5.32 18.72 -7.18
C LEU A 148 -5.59 19.09 -8.64
N ALA A 149 -6.26 20.22 -8.90
CA ALA A 149 -6.51 20.71 -10.25
C ALA A 149 -5.21 21.12 -10.97
N MET A 150 -4.21 21.66 -10.25
CA MET A 150 -2.89 21.94 -10.81
C MET A 150 -2.16 20.68 -11.27
N LYS A 151 -2.44 19.51 -10.66
CA LYS A 151 -1.76 18.26 -10.99
C LYS A 151 -2.28 17.64 -12.28
N THR A 152 -1.53 17.82 -13.35
CA THR A 152 -1.78 17.25 -14.66
C THR A 152 -0.78 16.11 -14.98
N ARG A 153 -0.93 15.46 -16.15
CA ARG A 153 0.06 14.48 -16.62
C ARG A 153 1.44 15.11 -16.88
N GLN A 154 1.47 16.36 -17.31
CA GLN A 154 2.70 17.08 -17.66
C GLN A 154 3.33 17.79 -16.45
N GLN A 155 2.52 18.24 -15.50
CA GLN A 155 2.98 18.96 -14.32
C GLN A 155 3.26 18.01 -13.16
N LYS A 156 4.51 17.94 -12.72
CA LYS A 156 4.93 17.12 -11.59
C LYS A 156 4.71 17.86 -10.27
N TRP A 157 4.63 17.14 -9.16
CA TRP A 157 4.48 17.75 -7.84
C TRP A 157 5.63 18.68 -7.46
N GLY A 158 6.86 18.36 -7.88
CA GLY A 158 8.01 19.26 -7.68
C GLY A 158 7.85 20.62 -8.38
N ASP A 159 7.29 20.61 -9.58
CA ASP A 159 7.04 21.84 -10.32
C ASP A 159 5.94 22.70 -9.65
N ILE A 160 4.93 22.03 -9.06
CA ILE A 160 3.90 22.70 -8.25
C ILE A 160 4.53 23.31 -7.00
N CYS A 161 5.41 22.58 -6.29
CA CYS A 161 6.11 23.10 -5.13
C CYS A 161 6.91 24.38 -5.48
N GLU A 162 7.66 24.38 -6.58
CA GLU A 162 8.42 25.55 -7.03
C GLU A 162 7.52 26.74 -7.35
N GLN A 163 6.37 26.53 -8.02
CA GLN A 163 5.39 27.59 -8.29
C GLN A 163 4.78 28.20 -7.01
N LEU A 164 4.77 27.42 -5.93
CA LEU A 164 4.30 27.84 -4.62
C LEU A 164 5.41 28.46 -3.74
N GLY A 165 6.62 28.60 -4.27
CA GLY A 165 7.78 29.08 -3.51
C GLY A 165 8.30 28.07 -2.48
N LEU A 166 7.97 26.79 -2.62
CA LEU A 166 8.40 25.71 -1.74
C LEU A 166 9.55 24.91 -2.38
N PRO A 167 10.40 24.27 -1.56
CA PRO A 167 11.42 23.35 -2.08
C PRO A 167 10.79 22.26 -2.95
N ARG A 168 11.45 21.89 -4.06
CA ARG A 168 10.94 20.92 -5.04
C ARG A 168 10.59 19.55 -4.43
N ASP A 169 11.24 19.17 -3.35
CA ASP A 169 11.02 17.93 -2.62
C ASP A 169 10.06 18.06 -1.42
N ALA A 170 9.51 19.23 -1.17
CA ALA A 170 8.68 19.50 0.01
C ALA A 170 7.53 18.49 0.20
N CYS A 171 6.91 18.04 -0.89
CA CYS A 171 5.79 17.11 -0.86
C CYS A 171 6.20 15.63 -1.10
N MET A 172 7.50 15.33 -1.12
CA MET A 172 8.01 13.98 -1.43
C MET A 172 8.29 13.15 -0.17
N LYS A 173 8.22 13.77 1.00
CA LYS A 173 8.51 13.17 2.32
C LYS A 173 7.31 12.47 2.94
#